data_310dde8ee767f8422eaad676f11f6604
#
_entry.id   310dde8ee767f8422eaad676f11f6604
#
_cell.length_a   1.000
_cell.length_b   1.000
_cell.length_c   1.000
_cell.angle_alpha   90.00
_cell.angle_beta   90.00
_cell.angle_gamma   90.00
#
_symmetry.space_group_name_H-M   'P 1'
#
loop_
_entity.id
_entity.type
_entity.pdbx_description
1 polymer ?
#
loop_
_entity_poly.entity_id
_entity_poly.type
_entity_poly.pdbx_seq_one_letter_code
_entity_poly.pdbx_strand_id
1 'polypeptide(L)'
;SHWSGSSTGDNNGNLLPLILPRQDPHKKPEVVAPAEGVPVINNDGTWSIVDGTSAATVFVTGAIALLLEAVPSLAANETSGSSDNVIQIKQAIMDTSKPLPGQDGHDDDYGYGMLQIENLVNSFEE
;
A
#
# COMPACT_ATOMS: atom_id res chain seq x y z
N SER A 1 -15.97 3.45 3.35
CA SER A 1 -15.90 4.90 3.11
C SER A 1 -14.47 5.39 3.24
N HIS A 2 -14.15 6.39 2.48
CA HIS A 2 -12.86 7.08 2.53
C HIS A 2 -12.79 7.94 3.81
N TRP A 3 -11.69 7.85 4.58
CA TRP A 3 -11.50 8.70 5.77
C TRP A 3 -11.37 10.16 5.34
N SER A 4 -12.15 11.05 5.97
CA SER A 4 -12.26 12.47 5.57
C SER A 4 -10.96 13.28 5.65
N GLY A 5 -9.99 12.83 6.45
CA GLY A 5 -8.67 13.45 6.56
C GLY A 5 -7.63 12.96 5.54
N SER A 6 -7.99 12.01 4.66
CA SER A 6 -7.08 11.49 3.65
C SER A 6 -6.96 12.43 2.45
N SER A 7 -5.75 12.54 1.92
CA SER A 7 -5.54 13.11 0.59
C SER A 7 -6.04 12.13 -0.47
N THR A 8 -6.44 12.65 -1.62
CA THR A 8 -6.84 11.87 -2.79
C THR A 8 -5.82 12.02 -3.93
N GLY A 9 -5.72 11.02 -4.81
CA GLY A 9 -4.98 11.13 -6.06
C GLY A 9 -5.75 11.99 -7.08
N ASP A 10 -5.33 12.17 -8.30
CA ASP A 10 -4.11 11.69 -8.89
C ASP A 10 -3.00 12.71 -8.66
N ASN A 11 -1.87 12.26 -8.15
CA ASN A 11 -0.71 13.11 -7.97
C ASN A 11 -0.01 13.28 -9.33
N ASN A 12 -0.43 14.26 -10.10
CA ASN A 12 0.17 14.58 -11.39
C ASN A 12 1.62 14.98 -11.20
N GLY A 13 2.52 14.30 -11.90
CA GLY A 13 3.91 14.70 -11.98
C GLY A 13 4.02 16.06 -12.65
N ASN A 14 4.17 17.13 -11.87
CA ASN A 14 4.36 18.47 -12.38
C ASN A 14 5.79 18.63 -12.95
N LEU A 15 5.93 18.42 -14.24
CA LEU A 15 7.00 19.03 -15.00
C LEU A 15 6.38 20.22 -15.74
N LEU A 16 6.50 21.42 -15.17
CA LEU A 16 6.11 22.63 -15.86
C LEU A 16 6.90 22.75 -17.18
N PRO A 17 6.24 23.05 -18.34
CA PRO A 17 4.85 23.48 -18.48
C PRO A 17 3.84 22.36 -18.78
N LEU A 18 4.22 21.09 -18.76
CA LEU A 18 3.37 19.95 -19.09
C LEU A 18 2.93 19.21 -17.81
N ILE A 19 1.64 19.32 -17.50
CA ILE A 19 1.00 18.45 -16.50
C ILE A 19 0.63 17.16 -17.23
N LEU A 20 1.41 16.10 -17.01
CA LEU A 20 1.10 14.77 -17.53
C LEU A 20 0.53 13.91 -16.40
N PRO A 21 -0.62 13.26 -16.62
CA PRO A 21 -1.14 12.30 -15.66
C PRO A 21 -0.15 11.14 -15.48
N ARG A 22 -0.02 10.64 -14.25
CA ARG A 22 0.79 9.47 -13.99
C ARG A 22 0.16 8.25 -14.67
N GLN A 23 1.02 7.41 -15.19
CA GLN A 23 0.65 6.13 -15.81
C GLN A 23 0.99 4.99 -14.85
N ASP A 24 0.31 3.85 -14.95
CA ASP A 24 0.73 2.66 -14.22
C ASP A 24 2.19 2.30 -14.52
N PRO A 25 2.99 1.91 -13.53
CA PRO A 25 2.65 1.65 -12.12
C PRO A 25 2.80 2.86 -11.18
N HIS A 26 2.74 4.09 -11.69
CA HIS A 26 3.05 5.31 -10.94
C HIS A 26 1.82 6.09 -10.48
N LYS A 27 0.62 5.61 -10.78
CA LYS A 27 -0.65 6.20 -10.30
C LYS A 27 -0.73 6.16 -8.78
N LYS A 28 -1.31 7.21 -8.17
CA LYS A 28 -1.49 7.34 -6.72
C LYS A 28 -2.98 7.56 -6.38
N PRO A 29 -3.43 7.02 -5.24
CA PRO A 29 -2.74 6.05 -4.40
C PRO A 29 -2.64 4.68 -5.08
N GLU A 30 -1.75 3.80 -4.63
CA GLU A 30 -1.72 2.42 -5.15
C GLU A 30 -2.84 1.57 -4.53
N VAL A 31 -2.99 1.65 -3.22
CA VAL A 31 -3.97 0.88 -2.44
C VAL A 31 -4.44 1.70 -1.24
N VAL A 32 -5.48 1.23 -0.58
CA VAL A 32 -5.93 1.73 0.72
C VAL A 32 -5.75 0.66 1.80
N ALA A 33 -5.63 1.13 3.04
CA ALA A 33 -5.55 0.31 4.23
C ALA A 33 -6.35 0.96 5.36
N PRO A 34 -6.67 0.24 6.45
CA PRO A 34 -7.44 0.80 7.55
C PRO A 34 -6.78 2.04 8.15
N ALA A 35 -7.53 3.12 8.26
CA ALA A 35 -7.07 4.41 8.76
C ALA A 35 -7.95 5.00 9.87
N GLU A 36 -9.02 4.33 10.24
CA GLU A 36 -9.98 4.80 11.25
C GLU A 36 -10.29 3.67 12.23
N GLY A 37 -10.33 3.99 13.51
CA GLY A 37 -10.58 3.02 14.56
C GLY A 37 -9.49 1.97 14.74
N VAL A 38 -8.23 2.30 14.43
CA VAL A 38 -7.13 1.34 14.43
C VAL A 38 -6.59 1.13 15.85
N PRO A 39 -6.66 -0.09 16.41
CA PRO A 39 -6.08 -0.37 17.72
C PRO A 39 -4.55 -0.42 17.63
N VAL A 40 -3.89 0.26 18.55
CA VAL A 40 -2.43 0.28 18.67
C VAL A 40 -2.01 0.00 20.11
N ILE A 41 -0.80 -0.54 20.29
CA ILE A 41 -0.20 -0.77 21.60
C ILE A 41 0.69 0.42 21.96
N ASN A 42 0.47 1.01 23.13
CA ASN A 42 1.28 2.08 23.67
C ASN A 42 2.58 1.56 24.31
N ASN A 43 3.52 2.45 24.58
CA ASN A 43 4.80 2.13 25.20
C ASN A 43 4.66 1.47 26.59
N ASP A 44 3.58 1.74 27.31
CA ASP A 44 3.28 1.15 28.61
C ASP A 44 2.50 -0.17 28.55
N GLY A 45 2.26 -0.70 27.34
CA GLY A 45 1.53 -1.94 27.11
C GLY A 45 0.01 -1.78 27.10
N THR A 46 -0.52 -0.58 27.27
CA THR A 46 -1.95 -0.32 27.13
C THR A 46 -2.37 -0.20 25.66
N TRP A 47 -3.67 -0.26 25.40
CA TRP A 47 -4.22 -0.09 24.06
C TRP A 47 -4.83 1.30 23.88
N SER A 48 -4.65 1.85 22.69
CA SER A 48 -5.33 3.06 22.22
C SER A 48 -5.96 2.83 20.86
N ILE A 49 -6.90 3.69 20.51
CA ILE A 49 -7.48 3.76 19.16
C ILE A 49 -6.92 5.01 18.48
N VAL A 50 -6.46 4.86 17.27
CA VAL A 50 -5.92 5.98 16.47
C VAL A 50 -6.58 6.04 15.10
N ASP A 51 -6.64 7.26 14.58
CA ASP A 51 -7.11 7.54 13.22
C ASP A 51 -6.01 8.24 12.45
N GLY A 52 -5.96 8.00 11.16
CA GLY A 52 -5.07 8.71 10.26
C GLY A 52 -4.45 7.83 9.19
N THR A 53 -4.04 8.45 8.11
CA THR A 53 -3.29 7.80 7.02
C THR A 53 -1.94 7.26 7.48
N SER A 54 -1.41 7.79 8.59
CA SER A 54 -0.22 7.23 9.26
C SER A 54 -0.48 5.81 9.77
N ALA A 55 -1.66 5.54 10.35
CA ALA A 55 -2.05 4.19 10.75
C ALA A 55 -2.18 3.25 9.53
N ALA A 56 -2.78 3.72 8.44
CA ALA A 56 -2.84 2.98 7.19
C ALA A 56 -1.44 2.63 6.64
N THR A 57 -0.50 3.56 6.72
CA THR A 57 0.90 3.34 6.30
C THR A 57 1.56 2.24 7.13
N VAL A 58 1.34 2.22 8.44
CA VAL A 58 1.87 1.19 9.34
C VAL A 58 1.28 -0.19 9.00
N PHE A 59 0.00 -0.26 8.62
CA PHE A 59 -0.60 -1.50 8.13
C PHE A 59 0.12 -2.07 6.91
N VAL A 60 0.40 -1.22 5.92
CA VAL A 60 1.13 -1.63 4.71
C VAL A 60 2.55 -2.08 5.06
N THR A 61 3.23 -1.34 5.94
CA THR A 61 4.58 -1.69 6.41
C THR A 61 4.59 -3.04 7.11
N GLY A 62 3.62 -3.30 7.99
CA GLY A 62 3.45 -4.58 8.67
C GLY A 62 3.16 -5.75 7.71
N ALA A 63 2.33 -5.51 6.70
CA ALA A 63 2.05 -6.49 5.65
C ALA A 63 3.32 -6.87 4.87
N ILE A 64 4.15 -5.89 4.53
CA ILE A 64 5.43 -6.12 3.85
C ILE A 64 6.40 -6.88 4.76
N ALA A 65 6.45 -6.57 6.05
CA ALA A 65 7.28 -7.29 7.02
C ALA A 65 6.89 -8.78 7.08
N LEU A 66 5.60 -9.09 7.14
CA LEU A 66 5.09 -10.47 7.09
C LEU A 66 5.43 -11.16 5.76
N LEU A 67 5.33 -10.45 4.65
CA LEU A 67 5.72 -10.96 3.34
C LEU A 67 7.21 -11.31 3.30
N LEU A 68 8.08 -10.45 3.80
CA LEU A 68 9.53 -10.68 3.82
C LEU A 68 9.93 -11.82 4.75
N GLU A 69 9.18 -12.06 5.83
CA GLU A 69 9.35 -13.24 6.68
C GLU A 69 8.96 -14.51 5.93
N ALA A 70 7.84 -14.51 5.23
CA ALA A 70 7.34 -15.66 4.47
C ALA A 70 8.18 -15.95 3.21
N VAL A 71 8.70 -14.92 2.57
CA VAL A 71 9.46 -14.99 1.29
C VAL A 71 10.77 -14.19 1.42
N PRO A 72 11.77 -14.70 2.14
CA PRO A 72 13.02 -13.96 2.44
C PRO A 72 13.79 -13.52 1.19
N SER A 73 13.62 -14.19 0.06
CA SER A 73 14.27 -13.83 -1.20
C SER A 73 13.83 -12.45 -1.76
N LEU A 74 12.71 -11.91 -1.27
CA LEU A 74 12.24 -10.56 -1.63
C LEU A 74 12.94 -9.46 -0.83
N ALA A 75 13.66 -9.80 0.24
CA ALA A 75 14.40 -8.82 1.03
C ALA A 75 15.49 -8.14 0.17
N ALA A 76 15.83 -6.90 0.55
CA ALA A 76 16.93 -6.19 -0.10
C ALA A 76 18.22 -6.99 0.02
N ASN A 77 18.91 -7.14 -1.08
CA ASN A 77 20.21 -7.81 -1.13
C ASN A 77 21.32 -6.75 -1.16
N GLU A 78 22.18 -6.75 -0.16
CA GLU A 78 23.29 -5.79 -0.03
C GLU A 78 24.24 -5.79 -1.23
N THR A 79 24.26 -6.88 -1.99
CA THR A 79 25.17 -7.04 -3.14
C THR A 79 24.59 -6.60 -4.48
N SER A 80 23.27 -6.57 -4.65
CA SER A 80 22.68 -6.30 -5.97
C SER A 80 22.40 -4.83 -6.23
N GLY A 81 22.09 -4.04 -5.19
CA GLY A 81 21.66 -2.64 -5.32
C GLY A 81 20.42 -2.44 -6.21
N SER A 82 19.73 -3.54 -6.58
CA SER A 82 18.59 -3.53 -7.49
C SER A 82 17.30 -3.15 -6.77
N SER A 83 16.46 -2.36 -7.45
CA SER A 83 15.09 -2.03 -7.02
C SER A 83 14.05 -3.08 -7.46
N ASP A 84 14.45 -4.16 -8.12
CA ASP A 84 13.54 -5.12 -8.73
C ASP A 84 12.59 -5.76 -7.71
N ASN A 85 13.10 -6.14 -6.53
CA ASN A 85 12.28 -6.71 -5.47
C ASN A 85 11.24 -5.71 -4.94
N VAL A 86 11.59 -4.44 -4.81
CA VAL A 86 10.67 -3.37 -4.38
C VAL A 86 9.55 -3.19 -5.41
N ILE A 87 9.90 -3.16 -6.69
CA ILE A 87 8.95 -3.05 -7.80
C ILE A 87 8.02 -4.27 -7.83
N GLN A 88 8.56 -5.47 -7.65
CA GLN A 88 7.80 -6.72 -7.61
C GLN A 88 6.81 -6.74 -6.43
N ILE A 89 7.22 -6.32 -5.23
CA ILE A 89 6.36 -6.22 -4.06
C ILE A 89 5.24 -5.21 -4.30
N LYS A 90 5.58 -4.03 -4.82
CA LYS A 90 4.61 -2.99 -5.15
C LYS A 90 3.55 -3.49 -6.13
N GLN A 91 3.97 -4.16 -7.20
CA GLN A 91 3.07 -4.73 -8.20
C GLN A 91 2.15 -5.79 -7.59
N ALA A 92 2.70 -6.68 -6.75
CA ALA A 92 1.92 -7.70 -6.07
C ALA A 92 0.87 -7.12 -5.11
N ILE A 93 1.21 -6.05 -4.39
CA ILE A 93 0.25 -5.33 -3.52
C ILE A 93 -0.93 -4.80 -4.34
N MET A 94 -0.68 -4.20 -5.49
CA MET A 94 -1.73 -3.69 -6.37
C MET A 94 -2.58 -4.83 -6.96
N ASP A 95 -1.94 -5.90 -7.44
CA ASP A 95 -2.62 -7.03 -8.11
C ASP A 95 -3.46 -7.87 -7.14
N THR A 96 -3.10 -7.93 -5.87
CA THR A 96 -3.80 -8.73 -4.84
C THR A 96 -4.77 -7.92 -3.99
N SER A 97 -4.84 -6.60 -4.16
CA SER A 97 -5.79 -5.75 -3.46
C SER A 97 -7.23 -6.08 -3.87
N LYS A 98 -8.16 -5.85 -2.94
CA LYS A 98 -9.59 -6.10 -3.19
C LYS A 98 -10.27 -4.81 -3.62
N PRO A 99 -10.76 -4.72 -4.87
CA PRO A 99 -11.54 -3.57 -5.31
C PRO A 99 -12.75 -3.32 -4.41
N LEU A 100 -13.07 -2.06 -4.19
CA LEU A 100 -14.27 -1.65 -3.45
C LEU A 100 -15.51 -1.77 -4.35
N PRO A 101 -16.73 -1.87 -3.76
CA PRO A 101 -17.96 -1.98 -4.55
C PRO A 101 -18.09 -0.85 -5.57
N GLY A 102 -18.27 -1.22 -6.86
CA GLY A 102 -18.40 -0.27 -7.96
C GLY A 102 -17.08 0.24 -8.55
N GLN A 103 -15.94 -0.21 -8.02
CA GLN A 103 -14.63 0.16 -8.54
C GLN A 103 -14.27 -0.69 -9.76
N ASP A 104 -13.81 -0.04 -10.83
CA ASP A 104 -13.29 -0.67 -12.03
C ASP A 104 -11.87 -0.14 -12.30
N GLY A 105 -10.88 -0.96 -11.99
CA GLY A 105 -9.46 -0.59 -12.09
C GLY A 105 -9.01 0.42 -11.05
N HIS A 106 -8.05 1.26 -11.40
CA HIS A 106 -7.51 2.29 -10.52
C HIS A 106 -8.52 3.43 -10.28
N ASP A 107 -8.62 3.84 -9.02
CA ASP A 107 -9.46 4.94 -8.55
C ASP A 107 -8.63 5.94 -7.73
N ASP A 108 -8.90 7.24 -7.88
CA ASP A 108 -8.12 8.30 -7.23
C ASP A 108 -8.30 8.36 -5.70
N ASP A 109 -9.39 7.80 -5.19
CA ASP A 109 -9.67 7.70 -3.75
C ASP A 109 -9.19 6.39 -3.15
N TYR A 110 -9.24 5.29 -3.92
CA TYR A 110 -9.05 3.93 -3.40
C TYR A 110 -7.89 3.16 -4.05
N GLY A 111 -7.20 3.75 -5.03
CA GLY A 111 -6.15 3.04 -5.77
C GLY A 111 -6.70 1.81 -6.46
N TYR A 112 -6.05 0.68 -6.32
CA TYR A 112 -6.56 -0.63 -6.79
C TYR A 112 -7.44 -1.36 -5.76
N GLY A 113 -7.68 -0.74 -4.61
CA GLY A 113 -8.56 -1.26 -3.57
C GLY A 113 -7.89 -1.51 -2.23
N MET A 114 -8.54 -2.29 -1.40
CA MET A 114 -8.11 -2.58 -0.03
C MET A 114 -6.99 -3.63 0.00
N LEU A 115 -5.92 -3.31 0.73
CA LEU A 115 -4.82 -4.25 1.01
C LEU A 115 -5.35 -5.59 1.54
N GLN A 116 -4.83 -6.69 0.98
CA GLN A 116 -5.16 -8.07 1.35
C GLN A 116 -3.87 -8.82 1.69
N ILE A 117 -3.54 -8.92 2.98
CA ILE A 117 -2.25 -9.47 3.45
C ILE A 117 -2.11 -10.94 3.07
N GLU A 118 -3.13 -11.75 3.30
CA GLU A 118 -3.11 -13.18 2.97
C GLU A 118 -2.93 -13.41 1.47
N ASN A 119 -3.70 -12.70 0.65
CA ASN A 119 -3.58 -12.81 -0.81
C ASN A 119 -2.20 -12.36 -1.31
N LEU A 120 -1.64 -11.31 -0.69
CA LEU A 120 -0.30 -10.82 -1.00
C LEU A 120 0.76 -11.90 -0.74
N VAL A 121 0.76 -12.51 0.44
CA VAL A 121 1.71 -13.57 0.81
C VAL A 121 1.54 -14.78 -0.10
N ASN A 122 0.29 -15.24 -0.29
CA ASN A 122 -0.01 -16.41 -1.11
C ASN A 122 0.35 -16.22 -2.59
N SER A 123 0.38 -14.98 -3.09
CA SER A 123 0.77 -14.70 -4.48
C SER A 123 2.23 -15.05 -4.79
N PHE A 124 3.09 -15.18 -3.78
CA PHE A 124 4.49 -15.58 -3.89
C PHE A 124 4.75 -17.04 -3.50
N GLU A 125 3.76 -17.74 -2.98
CA GLU A 125 3.86 -19.17 -2.68
C GLU A 125 3.68 -19.99 -3.97
N GLU A 126 4.57 -20.94 -4.16
CA GLU A 126 4.48 -21.91 -5.25
C GLU A 126 3.52 -23.07 -4.90
#